data_47914a6ef6666c869f76ba94337c1701
#
_entry.id   47914a6ef6666c869f76ba94337c1701
#
_cell.length_a   1.000
_cell.length_b   1.000
_cell.length_c   1.000
_cell.angle_alpha   90.00
_cell.angle_beta   90.00
_cell.angle_gamma   90.00
#
_symmetry.space_group_name_H-M   'P 1'
#
loop_
_entity.id
_entity.type
_entity.pdbx_description
1 polymer ?
#
loop_
_entity_poly.entity_id
_entity_poly.type
_entity_poly.pdbx_seq_one_letter_code
_entity_poly.pdbx_strand_id
1 'polypeptide(L)'
;MCKREMTLGEEIIELAEKGIDMPTIERMYRKYIEMTAEKESKETMKAYCINDVLATKEFVNAVALFGAPAKSDLKDAKIGDKTFMELDGLGIFTATVHKVTDDKVMLIFDDYVAEKPMNETDTNNGGFEDSDLNVWLHTEFVKALPYSIRARLTDVTIPTVGEIFGWDDEWDRNHFEADNDKQLPLMKQRCNRVAHYSIELCWLRNATKKEFSSAYFALVRNYDSGICDRASNSHGVRPKIWLVK
;
A
#
# COMPACT_ATOMS: atom_id res chain seq x y z
N MET A 1 -7.20 12.20 -40.79
CA MET A 1 -7.64 11.19 -39.81
C MET A 1 -6.76 11.38 -38.57
N CYS A 2 -7.34 11.91 -37.49
CA CYS A 2 -6.65 12.04 -36.23
C CYS A 2 -6.42 10.62 -35.68
N LYS A 3 -5.17 10.21 -35.46
CA LYS A 3 -4.88 8.95 -34.77
C LYS A 3 -5.37 9.14 -33.33
N ARG A 4 -6.25 8.27 -32.89
CA ARG A 4 -6.63 8.17 -31.47
C ARG A 4 -5.35 7.89 -30.67
N GLU A 5 -5.07 8.70 -29.68
CA GLU A 5 -4.01 8.41 -28.72
C GLU A 5 -4.41 7.16 -27.93
N MET A 6 -3.51 6.20 -27.87
CA MET A 6 -3.69 5.00 -27.09
C MET A 6 -3.54 5.35 -25.60
N THR A 7 -4.32 4.68 -24.78
CA THR A 7 -4.11 4.75 -23.32
C THR A 7 -2.86 3.97 -22.94
N LEU A 8 -2.29 4.25 -21.77
CA LEU A 8 -1.14 3.53 -21.23
C LEU A 8 -1.40 2.02 -21.17
N GLY A 9 -2.60 1.60 -20.76
CA GLY A 9 -2.99 0.21 -20.71
C GLY A 9 -3.01 -0.46 -22.08
N GLU A 10 -3.53 0.21 -23.11
CA GLU A 10 -3.53 -0.29 -24.50
C GLU A 10 -2.09 -0.47 -25.03
N GLU A 11 -1.18 0.46 -24.70
CA GLU A 11 0.24 0.34 -25.09
C GLU A 11 0.93 -0.84 -24.41
N ILE A 12 0.69 -1.05 -23.12
CA ILE A 12 1.24 -2.17 -22.35
C ILE A 12 0.76 -3.50 -22.95
N ILE A 13 -0.54 -3.61 -23.25
CA ILE A 13 -1.14 -4.79 -23.84
C ILE A 13 -0.49 -5.07 -25.22
N GLU A 14 -0.38 -4.05 -26.06
CA GLU A 14 0.24 -4.19 -27.39
C GLU A 14 1.69 -4.65 -27.32
N LEU A 15 2.48 -4.12 -26.37
CA LEU A 15 3.87 -4.53 -26.18
C LEU A 15 3.97 -5.99 -25.67
N ALA A 16 3.08 -6.40 -24.76
CA ALA A 16 3.02 -7.77 -24.27
C ALA A 16 2.59 -8.76 -25.36
N GLU A 17 1.62 -8.39 -26.21
CA GLU A 17 1.20 -9.20 -27.37
C GLU A 17 2.32 -9.36 -28.41
N LYS A 18 3.23 -8.40 -28.51
CA LYS A 18 4.45 -8.48 -29.32
C LYS A 18 5.55 -9.35 -28.69
N GLY A 19 5.27 -9.97 -27.54
CA GLY A 19 6.18 -10.89 -26.85
C GLY A 19 7.26 -10.18 -26.03
N ILE A 20 7.09 -8.89 -25.72
CA ILE A 20 8.01 -8.16 -24.85
C ILE A 20 7.66 -8.52 -23.40
N ASP A 21 8.66 -8.97 -22.64
CA ASP A 21 8.46 -9.33 -21.23
C ASP A 21 8.17 -8.12 -20.34
N MET A 22 7.43 -8.34 -19.26
CA MET A 22 6.99 -7.27 -18.36
C MET A 22 8.13 -6.47 -17.72
N PRO A 23 9.26 -7.06 -17.28
CA PRO A 23 10.42 -6.31 -16.80
C PRO A 23 10.99 -5.35 -17.85
N THR A 24 10.96 -5.74 -19.13
CA THR A 24 11.40 -4.88 -20.24
C THR A 24 10.43 -3.73 -20.46
N ILE A 25 9.11 -3.98 -20.44
CA ILE A 25 8.07 -2.96 -20.53
C ILE A 25 8.24 -1.94 -19.39
N GLU A 26 8.39 -2.43 -18.16
CA GLU A 26 8.63 -1.59 -16.98
C GLU A 26 9.86 -0.68 -17.16
N ARG A 27 10.97 -1.23 -17.62
CA ARG A 27 12.20 -0.46 -17.87
C ARG A 27 12.02 0.60 -18.96
N MET A 28 11.25 0.30 -20.01
CA MET A 28 10.95 1.26 -21.07
C MET A 28 10.13 2.45 -20.52
N TYR A 29 9.11 2.18 -19.72
CA TYR A 29 8.29 3.24 -19.10
C TYR A 29 9.08 4.05 -18.08
N ARG A 30 9.94 3.45 -17.26
CA ARG A 30 10.83 4.19 -16.37
C ARG A 30 11.70 5.19 -17.15
N LYS A 31 12.32 4.71 -18.24
CA LYS A 31 13.16 5.57 -19.10
C LYS A 31 12.34 6.69 -19.77
N TYR A 32 11.13 6.40 -20.21
CA TYR A 32 10.22 7.41 -20.78
C TYR A 32 9.88 8.49 -19.76
N ILE A 33 9.54 8.10 -18.53
CA ILE A 33 9.23 9.04 -17.44
C ILE A 33 10.48 9.88 -17.09
N GLU A 34 11.65 9.29 -16.99
CA GLU A 34 12.90 10.00 -16.75
C GLU A 34 13.16 11.06 -17.85
N MET A 35 12.97 10.70 -19.11
CA MET A 35 13.14 11.60 -20.25
C MET A 35 12.10 12.71 -20.32
N THR A 36 10.85 12.44 -19.92
CA THR A 36 9.78 13.46 -19.89
C THR A 36 9.94 14.37 -18.68
N ALA A 37 10.39 13.85 -17.55
CA ALA A 37 10.67 14.61 -16.33
C ALA A 37 11.80 15.63 -16.51
N GLU A 38 12.78 15.36 -17.37
CA GLU A 38 13.82 16.34 -17.73
C GLU A 38 13.27 17.55 -18.51
N LYS A 39 12.09 17.42 -19.14
CA LYS A 39 11.45 18.47 -19.95
C LYS A 39 10.46 19.32 -19.19
N GLU A 40 9.91 18.81 -18.08
CA GLU A 40 8.95 19.52 -17.26
C GLU A 40 9.63 20.19 -16.05
N SER A 41 9.17 21.38 -15.66
CA SER A 41 9.79 22.13 -14.56
C SER A 41 9.79 21.33 -13.25
N LYS A 42 10.83 21.52 -12.43
CA LYS A 42 11.06 20.82 -11.15
C LYS A 42 9.86 20.80 -10.17
N GLU A 43 8.87 21.65 -10.35
CA GLU A 43 7.67 21.70 -9.50
C GLU A 43 6.64 20.64 -9.87
N THR A 44 6.56 20.27 -11.15
CA THR A 44 5.66 19.20 -11.64
C THR A 44 6.23 17.82 -11.31
N MET A 45 7.55 17.68 -11.22
CA MET A 45 8.23 16.41 -10.89
C MET A 45 7.94 15.86 -9.49
N LYS A 46 7.48 16.70 -8.55
CA LYS A 46 7.11 16.24 -7.20
C LYS A 46 5.84 15.38 -7.17
N ALA A 47 5.07 15.36 -8.25
CA ALA A 47 3.78 14.68 -8.31
C ALA A 47 3.83 13.26 -8.89
N TYR A 48 4.89 12.88 -9.62
CA TYR A 48 4.94 11.57 -10.28
C TYR A 48 5.95 10.63 -9.62
N CYS A 49 5.43 9.71 -8.82
CA CYS A 49 6.18 8.52 -8.46
C CYS A 49 6.14 7.52 -9.63
N ILE A 50 7.30 6.95 -9.99
CA ILE A 50 7.40 5.91 -11.04
C ILE A 50 6.43 4.75 -10.75
N ASN A 51 6.20 4.44 -9.46
CA ASN A 51 5.24 3.43 -9.04
C ASN A 51 3.79 3.79 -9.39
N ASP A 52 3.41 5.08 -9.42
CA ASP A 52 2.03 5.49 -9.72
C ASP A 52 1.64 5.20 -11.18
N VAL A 53 2.60 5.32 -12.11
CA VAL A 53 2.36 5.04 -13.54
C VAL A 53 2.29 3.54 -13.80
N LEU A 54 3.15 2.75 -13.12
CA LEU A 54 3.23 1.29 -13.28
C LEU A 54 2.14 0.56 -12.50
N ALA A 55 1.53 1.21 -11.54
CA ALA A 55 0.49 0.66 -10.69
C ALA A 55 -0.93 1.11 -11.10
N THR A 56 -1.12 1.57 -12.34
CA THR A 56 -2.48 1.85 -12.83
C THR A 56 -3.32 0.57 -12.79
N LYS A 57 -4.62 0.72 -12.52
CA LYS A 57 -5.57 -0.41 -12.52
C LYS A 57 -5.50 -1.20 -13.83
N GLU A 58 -5.23 -0.52 -14.93
CA GLU A 58 -5.05 -1.10 -16.26
C GLU A 58 -3.77 -1.93 -16.36
N PHE A 59 -2.66 -1.49 -15.76
CA PHE A 59 -1.42 -2.26 -15.65
C PHE A 59 -1.63 -3.54 -14.83
N VAL A 60 -2.27 -3.42 -13.67
CA VAL A 60 -2.61 -4.58 -12.82
C VAL A 60 -3.48 -5.58 -13.58
N ASN A 61 -4.48 -5.11 -14.30
CA ASN A 61 -5.34 -5.96 -15.12
C ASN A 61 -4.57 -6.61 -16.29
N ALA A 62 -3.68 -5.88 -16.96
CA ALA A 62 -2.85 -6.41 -18.03
C ALA A 62 -1.92 -7.50 -17.50
N VAL A 63 -1.24 -7.27 -16.37
CA VAL A 63 -0.38 -8.27 -15.73
C VAL A 63 -1.16 -9.51 -15.29
N ALA A 64 -2.37 -9.34 -14.74
CA ALA A 64 -3.24 -10.45 -14.35
C ALA A 64 -3.68 -11.28 -15.57
N LEU A 65 -3.98 -10.63 -16.71
CA LEU A 65 -4.36 -11.30 -17.96
C LEU A 65 -3.20 -12.11 -18.57
N PHE A 66 -1.98 -11.61 -18.46
CA PHE A 66 -0.78 -12.27 -19.04
C PHE A 66 -0.07 -13.21 -18.06
N GLY A 67 -0.62 -13.39 -16.85
CA GLY A 67 -0.14 -14.41 -15.92
C GLY A 67 1.30 -14.19 -15.47
N ALA A 68 1.66 -12.95 -15.09
CA ALA A 68 2.91 -12.75 -14.38
C ALA A 68 2.92 -13.71 -13.18
N PRO A 69 3.88 -14.64 -13.09
CA PRO A 69 3.87 -15.62 -12.04
C PRO A 69 3.98 -14.89 -10.72
N ALA A 70 2.94 -14.97 -9.90
CA ALA A 70 3.12 -14.76 -8.48
C ALA A 70 4.32 -15.65 -8.12
N LYS A 71 5.42 -15.06 -7.61
CA LYS A 71 6.52 -15.89 -7.10
C LYS A 71 5.91 -16.82 -6.07
N SER A 72 5.68 -18.07 -6.47
CA SER A 72 5.01 -19.06 -5.64
C SER A 72 5.87 -19.50 -4.45
N ASP A 73 7.15 -19.16 -4.46
CA ASP A 73 8.09 -19.47 -3.40
C ASP A 73 8.55 -18.20 -2.67
N LEU A 74 8.04 -18.01 -1.45
CA LEU A 74 8.44 -16.90 -0.58
C LEU A 74 9.86 -17.06 -0.02
N LYS A 75 10.53 -18.20 -0.22
CA LYS A 75 11.88 -18.45 0.28
C LYS A 75 12.90 -17.46 -0.29
N ASP A 76 12.74 -17.10 -1.56
CA ASP A 76 13.64 -16.19 -2.27
C ASP A 76 13.11 -14.75 -2.33
N ALA A 77 12.07 -14.44 -1.54
CA ALA A 77 11.46 -13.11 -1.52
C ALA A 77 12.46 -12.05 -1.04
N LYS A 78 12.46 -10.90 -1.71
CA LYS A 78 13.30 -9.74 -1.41
C LYS A 78 12.45 -8.51 -1.15
N ILE A 79 12.97 -7.58 -0.37
CA ILE A 79 12.33 -6.27 -0.17
C ILE A 79 12.16 -5.59 -1.53
N GLY A 80 10.93 -5.13 -1.82
CA GLY A 80 10.54 -4.54 -3.09
C GLY A 80 9.93 -5.52 -4.10
N ASP A 81 9.99 -6.82 -3.85
CA ASP A 81 9.24 -7.79 -4.69
C ASP A 81 7.75 -7.54 -4.56
N LYS A 82 7.04 -7.60 -5.69
CA LYS A 82 5.58 -7.40 -5.75
C LYS A 82 4.86 -8.70 -6.05
N THR A 83 3.69 -8.84 -5.49
CA THR A 83 2.77 -9.94 -5.79
C THR A 83 1.37 -9.39 -6.03
N PHE A 84 0.65 -10.02 -6.95
CA PHE A 84 -0.76 -9.72 -7.22
C PHE A 84 -1.63 -10.70 -6.44
N MET A 85 -2.67 -10.19 -5.82
CA MET A 85 -3.64 -10.98 -5.06
C MET A 85 -5.04 -10.64 -5.53
N GLU A 86 -5.75 -11.63 -6.01
CA GLU A 86 -7.19 -11.53 -6.20
C GLU A 86 -7.87 -11.77 -4.86
N LEU A 87 -8.51 -10.74 -4.34
CA LEU A 87 -9.28 -10.79 -3.11
C LEU A 87 -10.74 -11.06 -3.46
N ASP A 88 -11.30 -12.12 -2.91
CA ASP A 88 -12.68 -12.52 -3.19
C ASP A 88 -13.67 -11.39 -2.85
N GLY A 89 -14.47 -11.00 -3.84
CA GLY A 89 -15.45 -9.92 -3.71
C GLY A 89 -14.87 -8.49 -3.64
N LEU A 90 -13.54 -8.31 -3.58
CA LEU A 90 -12.89 -7.00 -3.47
C LEU A 90 -12.13 -6.59 -4.73
N GLY A 91 -11.58 -7.54 -5.50
CA GLY A 91 -10.83 -7.28 -6.72
C GLY A 91 -9.37 -7.72 -6.67
N ILE A 92 -8.57 -7.22 -7.63
CA ILE A 92 -7.14 -7.54 -7.74
C ILE A 92 -6.31 -6.39 -7.19
N PHE A 93 -5.39 -6.72 -6.29
CA PHE A 93 -4.52 -5.76 -5.61
C PHE A 93 -3.06 -6.19 -5.71
N THR A 94 -2.17 -5.22 -5.67
CA THR A 94 -0.74 -5.44 -5.55
C THR A 94 -0.33 -5.31 -4.09
N ALA A 95 0.55 -6.21 -3.63
CA ALA A 95 1.21 -6.10 -2.34
C ALA A 95 2.72 -6.18 -2.51
N THR A 96 3.45 -5.32 -1.81
CA THR A 96 4.90 -5.22 -1.88
C THR A 96 5.54 -5.81 -0.62
N VAL A 97 6.64 -6.55 -0.78
CA VAL A 97 7.45 -7.07 0.32
C VAL A 97 8.23 -5.92 0.96
N HIS A 98 7.95 -5.62 2.23
CA HIS A 98 8.59 -4.54 2.98
C HIS A 98 9.62 -5.03 4.01
N LYS A 99 9.48 -6.27 4.48
CA LYS A 99 10.42 -6.88 5.43
C LYS A 99 10.55 -8.37 5.18
N VAL A 100 11.76 -8.87 5.33
CA VAL A 100 12.09 -10.29 5.21
C VAL A 100 12.88 -10.71 6.44
N THR A 101 12.47 -11.81 7.07
CA THR A 101 13.19 -12.50 8.14
C THR A 101 13.61 -13.88 7.65
N ASP A 102 14.22 -14.66 8.50
CA ASP A 102 14.64 -16.03 8.15
C ASP A 102 13.45 -16.93 7.83
N ASP A 103 12.32 -16.76 8.54
CA ASP A 103 11.13 -17.61 8.48
C ASP A 103 9.89 -16.94 7.89
N LYS A 104 9.87 -15.59 7.77
CA LYS A 104 8.68 -14.83 7.38
C LYS A 104 8.98 -13.71 6.40
N VAL A 105 7.93 -13.31 5.70
CA VAL A 105 7.89 -12.10 4.89
C VAL A 105 6.70 -11.23 5.28
N MET A 106 6.93 -9.91 5.31
CA MET A 106 5.90 -8.92 5.54
C MET A 106 5.57 -8.23 4.22
N LEU A 107 4.30 -8.24 3.88
CA LEU A 107 3.77 -7.51 2.74
C LEU A 107 2.85 -6.39 3.22
N ILE A 108 2.89 -5.25 2.51
CA ILE A 108 1.90 -4.19 2.64
C ILE A 108 1.23 -4.05 1.28
N PHE A 109 -0.08 -3.95 1.28
CA PHE A 109 -0.84 -3.67 0.07
C PHE A 109 -0.47 -2.28 -0.47
N ASP A 110 -0.29 -2.15 -1.77
CA ASP A 110 0.13 -0.90 -2.39
C ASP A 110 -1.02 0.12 -2.44
N ASP A 111 -2.28 -0.36 -2.42
CA ASP A 111 -3.48 0.46 -2.39
C ASP A 111 -4.41 0.05 -1.22
N TYR A 112 -5.39 0.89 -0.91
CA TYR A 112 -6.42 0.51 0.06
C TYR A 112 -7.42 -0.47 -0.57
N VAL A 113 -7.76 -1.50 0.20
CA VAL A 113 -8.65 -2.58 -0.25
C VAL A 113 -10.12 -2.31 0.08
N ALA A 114 -10.38 -1.38 0.98
CA ALA A 114 -11.70 -0.96 1.41
C ALA A 114 -11.62 0.43 2.07
N GLU A 115 -12.77 1.09 2.19
CA GLU A 115 -12.97 2.26 3.04
C GLU A 115 -13.82 1.85 4.24
N LYS A 116 -13.31 2.11 5.45
CA LYS A 116 -13.99 1.74 6.70
C LYS A 116 -13.67 2.73 7.82
N PRO A 117 -14.57 2.89 8.80
CA PRO A 117 -14.22 3.52 10.04
C PRO A 117 -13.27 2.62 10.85
N MET A 118 -12.49 3.22 11.75
CA MET A 118 -11.71 2.50 12.74
C MET A 118 -12.64 1.85 13.77
N ASN A 119 -13.65 2.60 14.24
CA ASN A 119 -14.70 2.16 15.13
C ASN A 119 -16.05 2.76 14.70
N GLU A 120 -17.16 2.13 15.06
CA GLU A 120 -18.49 2.68 14.82
C GLU A 120 -18.74 4.00 15.59
N THR A 121 -18.00 4.22 16.67
CA THR A 121 -18.11 5.42 17.53
C THR A 121 -16.76 6.12 17.67
N ASP A 122 -16.80 7.40 18.03
CA ASP A 122 -15.61 8.23 18.26
C ASP A 122 -14.91 7.84 19.57
N THR A 123 -14.18 6.72 19.52
CA THR A 123 -13.36 6.25 20.64
C THR A 123 -12.07 5.61 20.14
N ASN A 124 -10.98 5.84 20.87
CA ASN A 124 -9.72 5.10 20.66
C ASN A 124 -9.36 4.23 21.89
N ASN A 125 -10.34 3.99 22.78
CA ASN A 125 -10.14 3.13 23.94
C ASN A 125 -9.83 1.70 23.47
N GLY A 126 -8.83 1.07 24.10
CA GLY A 126 -8.35 -0.25 23.71
C GLY A 126 -7.41 -0.23 22.49
N GLY A 127 -7.22 0.93 21.85
CA GLY A 127 -6.35 1.08 20.69
C GLY A 127 -6.87 0.33 19.47
N PHE A 128 -5.96 0.06 18.55
CA PHE A 128 -6.28 -0.72 17.34
C PHE A 128 -6.72 -2.15 17.66
N GLU A 129 -6.18 -2.75 18.72
CA GLU A 129 -6.41 -4.16 19.06
C GLU A 129 -7.89 -4.44 19.33
N ASP A 130 -8.59 -3.49 19.96
CA ASP A 130 -10.00 -3.59 20.30
C ASP A 130 -10.92 -2.91 19.27
N SER A 131 -10.36 -2.45 18.11
CA SER A 131 -11.13 -1.74 17.10
C SER A 131 -12.00 -2.65 16.23
N ASP A 132 -13.11 -2.09 15.73
CA ASP A 132 -13.98 -2.75 14.76
C ASP A 132 -13.24 -3.06 13.46
N LEU A 133 -12.29 -2.19 13.06
CA LEU A 133 -11.44 -2.41 11.91
C LEU A 133 -10.54 -3.64 12.09
N ASN A 134 -9.97 -3.84 13.27
CA ASN A 134 -9.18 -5.04 13.57
C ASN A 134 -10.03 -6.31 13.48
N VAL A 135 -11.24 -6.27 14.00
CA VAL A 135 -12.20 -7.39 13.85
C VAL A 135 -12.48 -7.68 12.38
N TRP A 136 -12.75 -6.65 11.58
CA TRP A 136 -12.98 -6.81 10.14
C TRP A 136 -11.78 -7.40 9.41
N LEU A 137 -10.57 -6.98 9.73
CA LEU A 137 -9.35 -7.53 9.13
C LEU A 137 -9.23 -9.04 9.40
N HIS A 138 -9.49 -9.47 10.64
CA HIS A 138 -9.36 -10.86 11.02
C HIS A 138 -10.55 -11.75 10.59
N THR A 139 -11.68 -11.16 10.25
CA THR A 139 -12.88 -11.90 9.82
C THR A 139 -13.12 -11.83 8.32
N GLU A 140 -13.43 -10.65 7.79
CA GLU A 140 -13.85 -10.48 6.40
C GLU A 140 -12.66 -10.40 5.43
N PHE A 141 -11.65 -9.58 5.75
CA PHE A 141 -10.49 -9.44 4.88
C PHE A 141 -9.69 -10.76 4.76
N VAL A 142 -9.47 -11.47 5.89
CA VAL A 142 -8.78 -12.77 5.86
C VAL A 142 -9.54 -13.79 5.03
N LYS A 143 -10.88 -13.79 5.05
CA LYS A 143 -11.67 -14.69 4.20
C LYS A 143 -11.50 -14.37 2.71
N ALA A 144 -11.34 -13.09 2.36
CA ALA A 144 -11.15 -12.66 0.97
C ALA A 144 -9.76 -13.03 0.41
N LEU A 145 -8.76 -13.30 1.26
CA LEU A 145 -7.42 -13.71 0.82
C LEU A 145 -7.46 -15.06 0.10
N PRO A 146 -6.66 -15.24 -0.99
CA PRO A 146 -6.47 -16.55 -1.62
C PRO A 146 -6.07 -17.61 -0.61
N TYR A 147 -6.56 -18.84 -0.78
CA TYR A 147 -6.25 -19.95 0.13
C TYR A 147 -4.74 -20.16 0.33
N SER A 148 -3.94 -20.05 -0.73
CA SER A 148 -2.47 -20.20 -0.67
C SER A 148 -1.78 -19.15 0.21
N ILE A 149 -2.32 -17.94 0.26
CA ILE A 149 -1.86 -16.85 1.14
C ILE A 149 -2.37 -17.09 2.57
N ARG A 150 -3.66 -17.38 2.70
CA ARG A 150 -4.30 -17.61 3.99
C ARG A 150 -3.67 -18.77 4.77
N ALA A 151 -3.27 -19.83 4.07
CA ALA A 151 -2.61 -21.00 4.69
C ALA A 151 -1.22 -20.68 5.28
N ARG A 152 -0.58 -19.56 4.85
CA ARG A 152 0.72 -19.09 5.33
C ARG A 152 0.61 -17.86 6.23
N LEU A 153 -0.59 -17.33 6.42
CA LEU A 153 -0.82 -16.11 7.19
C LEU A 153 -0.52 -16.35 8.67
N THR A 154 0.30 -15.50 9.26
CA THR A 154 0.60 -15.51 10.69
C THR A 154 0.11 -14.30 11.43
N ASP A 155 -0.10 -13.19 10.69
CA ASP A 155 -0.60 -11.95 11.26
C ASP A 155 -1.21 -11.07 10.18
N VAL A 156 -2.22 -10.30 10.54
CA VAL A 156 -2.85 -9.28 9.70
C VAL A 156 -3.15 -8.03 10.53
N THR A 157 -2.75 -6.88 10.02
CA THR A 157 -2.93 -5.58 10.69
C THR A 157 -2.87 -4.46 9.65
N ILE A 158 -2.70 -3.22 10.07
CA ILE A 158 -2.36 -2.07 9.23
C ILE A 158 -1.01 -1.48 9.67
N PRO A 159 -0.33 -0.67 8.82
CA PRO A 159 0.95 -0.08 9.18
C PRO A 159 0.87 0.85 10.40
N THR A 160 2.00 1.03 11.07
CA THR A 160 2.15 1.98 12.17
C THR A 160 2.77 3.31 11.71
N VAL A 161 2.67 4.35 12.53
CA VAL A 161 3.37 5.63 12.34
C VAL A 161 4.87 5.39 12.22
N GLY A 162 5.44 4.57 13.13
CA GLY A 162 6.85 4.23 13.11
C GLY A 162 7.28 3.55 11.81
N GLU A 163 6.50 2.62 11.27
CA GLU A 163 6.79 1.93 10.01
C GLU A 163 6.75 2.86 8.80
N ILE A 164 5.82 3.82 8.76
CA ILE A 164 5.62 4.71 7.61
C ILE A 164 6.56 5.92 7.69
N PHE A 165 6.60 6.63 8.82
CA PHE A 165 7.31 7.92 8.94
C PHE A 165 8.59 7.83 9.76
N GLY A 166 8.73 6.82 10.64
CA GLY A 166 9.67 6.86 11.74
C GLY A 166 9.13 7.74 12.88
N TRP A 167 9.98 7.97 13.87
CA TRP A 167 9.64 8.77 15.05
C TRP A 167 10.52 10.04 15.18
N ASP A 168 11.04 10.55 14.04
CA ASP A 168 11.89 11.74 14.05
C ASP A 168 11.06 13.05 14.15
N ASP A 169 9.80 13.02 13.71
CA ASP A 169 8.91 14.18 13.78
C ASP A 169 8.42 14.42 15.22
N GLU A 170 8.51 15.68 15.67
CA GLU A 170 8.09 16.06 17.02
C GLU A 170 6.57 16.03 17.17
N TRP A 171 5.83 16.40 16.13
CA TRP A 171 4.39 16.38 16.14
C TRP A 171 3.87 14.96 16.33
N ASP A 172 4.41 13.99 15.60
CA ASP A 172 4.03 12.58 15.71
C ASP A 172 4.29 12.06 17.14
N ARG A 173 5.50 12.35 17.70
CA ARG A 173 5.82 11.98 19.08
C ARG A 173 4.92 12.59 20.14
N ASN A 174 4.42 13.79 19.92
CA ASN A 174 3.57 14.49 20.87
C ASN A 174 2.10 14.04 20.81
N HIS A 175 1.64 13.55 19.67
CA HIS A 175 0.21 13.29 19.46
C HIS A 175 -0.17 11.81 19.45
N PHE A 176 0.73 10.91 19.03
CA PHE A 176 0.41 9.49 18.91
C PHE A 176 1.02 8.65 20.03
N GLU A 177 0.29 7.58 20.39
CA GLU A 177 0.85 6.51 21.21
C GLU A 177 2.03 5.88 20.45
N ALA A 178 3.19 5.79 21.14
CA ALA A 178 4.40 5.30 20.53
C ALA A 178 4.30 3.79 20.26
N ASP A 179 4.75 3.39 19.09
CA ASP A 179 5.13 2.02 18.79
C ASP A 179 6.67 1.86 18.86
N ASN A 180 7.15 0.62 18.80
CA ASN A 180 8.58 0.34 18.78
C ASN A 180 9.13 0.12 17.36
N ASP A 181 8.33 0.42 16.34
CA ASP A 181 8.68 0.20 14.97
C ASP A 181 9.64 1.26 14.45
N LYS A 182 10.47 0.85 13.49
CA LYS A 182 11.37 1.73 12.75
C LYS A 182 10.84 1.91 11.33
N GLN A 183 11.09 3.07 10.76
CA GLN A 183 10.72 3.33 9.38
C GLN A 183 11.22 2.23 8.44
N LEU A 184 10.30 1.67 7.68
CA LEU A 184 10.60 0.64 6.71
C LEU A 184 11.49 1.21 5.58
N PRO A 185 12.46 0.43 5.07
CA PRO A 185 13.40 0.92 4.06
C PRO A 185 12.72 1.54 2.83
N LEU A 186 11.65 0.92 2.32
CA LEU A 186 10.92 1.44 1.17
C LEU A 186 10.11 2.71 1.49
N MET A 187 9.67 2.89 2.74
CA MET A 187 8.92 4.08 3.20
C MET A 187 9.79 5.33 3.33
N LYS A 188 11.12 5.21 3.20
CA LYS A 188 12.02 6.36 3.05
C LYS A 188 11.74 7.12 1.75
N GLN A 189 11.27 6.45 0.73
CA GLN A 189 10.73 7.07 -0.47
C GLN A 189 9.29 7.51 -0.19
N ARG A 190 9.05 8.81 -0.20
CA ARG A 190 7.77 9.42 0.19
C ARG A 190 6.55 8.87 -0.55
N CYS A 191 6.73 8.61 -1.86
CA CYS A 191 5.65 8.06 -2.69
C CYS A 191 5.13 6.69 -2.24
N ASN A 192 5.95 5.89 -1.52
CA ASN A 192 5.50 4.59 -1.02
C ASN A 192 4.64 4.70 0.26
N ARG A 193 4.59 5.87 0.88
CA ARG A 193 3.83 6.10 2.11
C ARG A 193 2.33 6.16 1.87
N VAL A 194 1.90 6.64 0.70
CA VAL A 194 0.49 6.78 0.31
C VAL A 194 0.04 5.61 -0.55
N ALA A 195 -1.27 5.37 -0.60
CA ALA A 195 -1.85 4.44 -1.55
C ALA A 195 -1.75 4.99 -2.99
N HIS A 196 -1.48 4.11 -3.97
CA HIS A 196 -1.05 4.54 -5.30
C HIS A 196 -2.11 5.26 -6.13
N TYR A 197 -3.39 5.13 -5.80
CA TYR A 197 -4.47 5.62 -6.66
C TYR A 197 -5.27 6.78 -6.08
N SER A 198 -4.95 7.22 -4.87
CA SER A 198 -5.77 8.21 -4.19
C SER A 198 -4.94 9.11 -3.29
N ILE A 199 -5.26 10.41 -3.32
CA ILE A 199 -4.82 11.39 -2.31
C ILE A 199 -5.61 11.17 -1.01
N GLU A 200 -6.36 10.08 -0.93
CA GLU A 200 -7.26 9.80 0.17
C GLU A 200 -6.50 9.31 1.40
N LEU A 201 -7.13 9.53 2.54
CA LEU A 201 -6.56 9.22 3.83
C LEU A 201 -6.60 7.72 4.08
N CYS A 202 -5.46 7.16 4.56
CA CYS A 202 -5.38 5.76 4.97
C CYS A 202 -5.11 5.65 6.47
N TRP A 203 -5.82 4.76 7.14
CA TRP A 203 -5.63 4.48 8.56
C TRP A 203 -4.23 3.95 8.86
N LEU A 204 -3.69 4.43 9.99
CA LEU A 204 -2.56 3.84 10.70
C LEU A 204 -3.03 3.29 12.05
N ARG A 205 -2.24 2.36 12.59
CA ARG A 205 -2.58 1.62 13.81
C ARG A 205 -2.59 2.46 15.08
N ASN A 206 -1.84 3.56 15.11
CA ASN A 206 -1.60 4.33 16.33
C ASN A 206 -2.83 5.15 16.72
N ALA A 207 -3.30 4.94 17.94
CA ALA A 207 -4.24 5.83 18.58
C ALA A 207 -3.55 7.15 18.95
N THR A 208 -4.30 8.21 19.06
CA THR A 208 -3.80 9.44 19.67
C THR A 208 -3.69 9.27 21.18
N LYS A 209 -2.70 9.96 21.79
CA LYS A 209 -2.56 10.04 23.25
C LYS A 209 -3.82 10.63 23.88
N LYS A 210 -4.19 10.12 25.04
CA LYS A 210 -5.43 10.56 25.74
C LYS A 210 -5.44 12.04 26.06
N GLU A 211 -4.27 12.61 26.35
CA GLU A 211 -4.11 14.05 26.63
C GLU A 211 -4.45 14.92 25.42
N PHE A 212 -4.28 14.37 24.21
CA PHE A 212 -4.65 15.06 22.98
C PHE A 212 -6.10 14.74 22.59
N SER A 213 -6.47 13.47 22.46
CA SER A 213 -7.83 13.04 22.13
C SER A 213 -8.05 11.57 22.47
N SER A 214 -9.22 11.24 22.96
CA SER A 214 -9.68 9.84 23.16
C SER A 214 -10.53 9.31 22.01
N ALA A 215 -10.58 10.01 20.87
CA ALA A 215 -11.49 9.73 19.76
C ALA A 215 -10.78 9.51 18.42
N TYR A 216 -9.48 9.74 18.34
CA TYR A 216 -8.77 9.82 17.06
C TYR A 216 -7.74 8.71 16.90
N PHE A 217 -7.50 8.36 15.63
CA PHE A 217 -6.40 7.51 15.19
C PHE A 217 -5.56 8.22 14.12
N ALA A 218 -4.32 7.77 13.99
CA ALA A 218 -3.38 8.27 12.99
C ALA A 218 -3.81 7.88 11.58
N LEU A 219 -3.47 8.75 10.63
CA LEU A 219 -3.70 8.59 9.19
C LEU A 219 -2.46 8.99 8.40
N VAL A 220 -2.29 8.39 7.25
CA VAL A 220 -1.47 8.94 6.17
C VAL A 220 -2.34 9.87 5.34
N ARG A 221 -1.93 11.15 5.21
CA ARG A 221 -2.62 12.12 4.34
C ARG A 221 -1.84 12.41 3.07
N ASN A 222 -0.59 12.76 3.26
CA ASN A 222 0.32 13.19 2.22
C ASN A 222 1.66 12.48 2.40
N TYR A 223 2.59 12.79 1.52
CA TYR A 223 3.92 12.18 1.53
C TYR A 223 4.75 12.47 2.79
N ASP A 224 4.41 13.45 3.60
CA ASP A 224 5.32 14.08 4.55
C ASP A 224 5.04 13.86 6.03
N SER A 225 3.77 13.74 6.44
CA SER A 225 3.43 13.65 7.87
C SER A 225 2.18 12.83 8.13
N GLY A 226 2.10 12.26 9.33
CA GLY A 226 0.87 11.75 9.89
C GLY A 226 -0.08 12.89 10.24
N ILE A 227 -1.36 12.62 10.15
CA ILE A 227 -2.43 13.40 10.75
C ILE A 227 -3.31 12.45 11.55
N CYS A 228 -4.38 12.95 12.16
CA CYS A 228 -5.36 12.13 12.84
C CYS A 228 -6.78 12.55 12.46
N ASP A 229 -7.70 11.60 12.60
CA ASP A 229 -9.12 11.86 12.44
C ASP A 229 -9.93 10.98 13.38
N ARG A 230 -11.24 11.28 13.48
CA ARG A 230 -12.19 10.58 14.35
C ARG A 230 -12.31 9.12 13.95
N ALA A 231 -12.34 8.26 14.94
CA ALA A 231 -12.45 6.82 14.72
C ALA A 231 -13.69 6.40 13.92
N SER A 232 -14.78 7.18 13.97
CA SER A 232 -16.02 6.89 13.25
C SER A 232 -16.03 7.37 11.79
N ASN A 233 -15.06 8.16 11.36
CA ASN A 233 -14.93 8.54 9.95
C ASN A 233 -14.42 7.37 9.12
N SER A 234 -14.90 7.25 7.86
CA SER A 234 -14.41 6.23 6.94
C SER A 234 -13.18 6.72 6.21
N HIS A 235 -12.12 5.88 6.20
CA HIS A 235 -10.89 6.13 5.45
C HIS A 235 -10.37 4.82 4.83
N GLY A 236 -9.42 4.94 3.93
CA GLY A 236 -8.79 3.81 3.26
C GLY A 236 -8.13 2.84 4.24
N VAL A 237 -8.30 1.56 3.99
CA VAL A 237 -7.66 0.47 4.74
C VAL A 237 -6.60 -0.16 3.87
N ARG A 238 -5.34 -0.03 4.28
CA ARG A 238 -4.16 -0.59 3.61
C ARG A 238 -3.57 -1.71 4.45
N PRO A 239 -3.97 -2.99 4.22
CA PRO A 239 -3.55 -4.08 5.07
C PRO A 239 -2.04 -4.35 5.01
N LYS A 240 -1.53 -4.84 6.13
CA LYS A 240 -0.19 -5.41 6.31
C LYS A 240 -0.36 -6.85 6.75
N ILE A 241 0.29 -7.79 6.05
CA ILE A 241 0.21 -9.22 6.35
C ILE A 241 1.60 -9.81 6.55
N TRP A 242 1.71 -10.77 7.47
CA TRP A 242 2.88 -11.59 7.64
C TRP A 242 2.62 -13.01 7.19
N LEU A 243 3.51 -13.55 6.37
CA LEU A 243 3.43 -14.89 5.82
C LEU A 243 4.65 -15.71 6.20
N VAL A 244 4.47 -16.99 6.55
CA VAL A 244 5.57 -17.97 6.63
C VAL A 244 6.12 -18.26 5.24
N LYS A 245 7.44 -18.44 5.16
CA LYS A 245 8.16 -18.80 3.93
C LYS A 245 7.91 -20.24 3.48
#